data_a9b4c31dddb2b430eb6aa4d4664d9622
#
_entry.id   a9b4c31dddb2b430eb6aa4d4664d9622
#
_cell.length_a   1.000
_cell.length_b   1.000
_cell.length_c   1.000
_cell.angle_alpha   90.00
_cell.angle_beta   90.00
_cell.angle_gamma   90.00
#
_symmetry.space_group_name_H-M   'P 1'
#
loop_
_entity.id
_entity.type
_entity.pdbx_description
1 polymer ?
#
loop_
_entity_poly.entity_id
_entity_poly.type
_entity_poly.pdbx_seq_one_letter_code
_entity_poly.pdbx_strand_id
1 'polypeptide(L)'
;MRPMASAEYAADALSDVRLAQERAGLRAGTTPAWYGPAAAVALVGPSLVRAWSDGRGGTATVVALLVSLLGLGVVVALARAARRGAGVLVARSWSSRLWRSRVVLPVVFAAGAITGLVCWAAGAGQATTQIVVFGVWGLGVWGACLVRNASIRRALRELA
;
A
#
# COMPACT_ATOMS: atom_id res chain seq x y z
N MET A 1 41.61 18.31 35.16
CA MET A 1 40.41 19.01 34.60
C MET A 1 40.20 18.56 33.16
N ARG A 2 39.51 17.43 32.93
CA ARG A 2 39.13 16.97 31.57
C ARG A 2 37.88 16.07 31.51
N PRO A 3 36.83 16.28 32.32
CA PRO A 3 35.60 15.46 32.14
C PRO A 3 34.55 16.09 31.20
N MET A 4 34.63 17.40 30.93
CA MET A 4 33.60 18.07 30.10
C MET A 4 33.69 17.72 28.60
N ALA A 5 34.91 17.63 28.05
CA ALA A 5 35.10 17.26 26.63
C ALA A 5 34.60 15.84 26.28
N SER A 6 34.61 14.90 27.25
CA SER A 6 34.11 13.55 27.04
C SER A 6 32.58 13.47 27.03
N ALA A 7 31.90 14.31 27.81
CA ALA A 7 30.44 14.36 27.88
C ALA A 7 29.85 15.03 26.60
N GLU A 8 30.49 16.05 26.11
CA GLU A 8 30.12 16.76 24.88
C GLU A 8 30.30 15.87 23.65
N TYR A 9 31.42 15.17 23.57
CA TYR A 9 31.65 14.17 22.51
C TYR A 9 30.65 13.01 22.54
N ALA A 10 30.28 12.54 23.73
CA ALA A 10 29.25 11.50 23.89
C ALA A 10 27.85 11.99 23.49
N ALA A 11 27.54 13.26 23.74
CA ALA A 11 26.26 13.85 23.33
C ALA A 11 26.17 13.98 21.80
N ASP A 12 27.25 14.41 21.13
CA ASP A 12 27.33 14.51 19.68
C ASP A 12 27.22 13.13 19.03
N ALA A 13 27.94 12.13 19.54
CA ALA A 13 27.86 10.76 19.05
C ALA A 13 26.43 10.16 19.19
N LEU A 14 25.72 10.47 20.27
CA LEU A 14 24.32 10.05 20.46
C LEU A 14 23.36 10.76 19.48
N SER A 15 23.62 12.01 19.15
CA SER A 15 22.82 12.76 18.16
C SER A 15 22.97 12.16 16.77
N ASP A 16 24.21 11.81 16.38
CA ASP A 16 24.52 11.18 15.09
C ASP A 16 23.87 9.80 14.97
N VAL A 17 23.91 9.00 16.03
CA VAL A 17 23.24 7.69 16.06
C VAL A 17 21.72 7.85 15.91
N ARG A 18 21.10 8.83 16.58
CA ARG A 18 19.66 9.11 16.43
C ARG A 18 19.29 9.50 15.00
N LEU A 19 20.04 10.41 14.39
CA LEU A 19 19.82 10.82 13.00
C LEU A 19 20.00 9.65 12.03
N ALA A 20 21.01 8.81 12.24
CA ALA A 20 21.22 7.61 11.45
C ALA A 20 20.03 6.62 11.58
N GLN A 21 19.52 6.44 12.80
CA GLN A 21 18.33 5.59 13.06
C GLN A 21 17.06 6.16 12.43
N GLU A 22 16.86 7.47 12.48
CA GLU A 22 15.71 8.11 11.84
C GLU A 22 15.77 7.96 10.30
N ARG A 23 16.93 8.20 9.70
CA ARG A 23 17.14 7.99 8.26
C ARG A 23 16.93 6.53 7.84
N ALA A 24 17.45 5.59 8.63
CA ALA A 24 17.23 4.16 8.39
C ALA A 24 15.75 3.77 8.51
N GLY A 25 15.06 4.30 9.52
CA GLY A 25 13.62 4.09 9.72
C GLY A 25 12.76 4.64 8.57
N LEU A 26 13.11 5.81 8.03
CA LEU A 26 12.42 6.39 6.88
C LEU A 26 12.67 5.57 5.61
N ARG A 27 13.91 5.14 5.35
CA ARG A 27 14.26 4.28 4.21
C ARG A 27 13.55 2.93 4.25
N ALA A 28 13.48 2.29 5.42
CA ALA A 28 12.74 1.05 5.61
C ALA A 28 11.23 1.22 5.40
N GLY A 29 10.70 2.44 5.49
CA GLY A 29 9.30 2.78 5.25
C GLY A 29 8.92 2.95 3.78
N THR A 30 9.88 2.99 2.85
CA THR A 30 9.58 3.14 1.41
C THR A 30 9.00 1.85 0.85
N THR A 31 7.91 1.97 0.10
CA THR A 31 7.36 0.86 -0.68
C THR A 31 8.08 0.77 -2.02
N PRO A 32 8.45 -0.44 -2.49
CA PRO A 32 9.03 -0.62 -3.82
C PRO A 32 8.11 -0.02 -4.91
N ALA A 33 8.69 0.55 -5.96
CA ALA A 33 7.92 1.20 -7.03
C ALA A 33 6.95 0.24 -7.75
N TRP A 34 7.29 -1.03 -7.81
CA TRP A 34 6.47 -2.09 -8.44
C TRP A 34 5.26 -2.51 -7.58
N TYR A 35 5.27 -2.22 -6.27
CA TYR A 35 4.22 -2.69 -5.35
C TYR A 35 2.84 -2.10 -5.69
N GLY A 36 2.76 -0.80 -5.98
CA GLY A 36 1.52 -0.13 -6.32
C GLY A 36 0.86 -0.70 -7.60
N PRO A 37 1.57 -0.75 -8.73
CA PRO A 37 1.06 -1.37 -9.94
C PRO A 37 0.69 -2.85 -9.76
N ALA A 38 1.51 -3.63 -9.08
CA ALA A 38 1.22 -5.05 -8.82
C ALA A 38 -0.05 -5.23 -7.99
N ALA A 39 -0.25 -4.42 -6.95
CA ALA A 39 -1.47 -4.45 -6.15
C ALA A 39 -2.70 -4.03 -6.96
N ALA A 40 -2.58 -3.01 -7.83
CA ALA A 40 -3.67 -2.59 -8.71
C ALA A 40 -4.06 -3.70 -9.69
N VAL A 41 -3.09 -4.34 -10.34
CA VAL A 41 -3.33 -5.46 -11.27
C VAL A 41 -3.95 -6.65 -10.53
N ALA A 42 -3.48 -6.97 -9.32
CA ALA A 42 -4.04 -8.06 -8.52
C ALA A 42 -5.50 -7.81 -8.08
N LEU A 43 -5.90 -6.55 -7.93
CA LEU A 43 -7.28 -6.17 -7.61
C LEU A 43 -8.19 -6.16 -8.85
N VAL A 44 -7.70 -5.62 -9.96
CA VAL A 44 -8.50 -5.46 -11.20
C VAL A 44 -8.54 -6.74 -12.03
N GLY A 45 -7.43 -7.51 -12.05
CA GLY A 45 -7.30 -8.72 -12.88
C GLY A 45 -8.46 -9.71 -12.71
N PRO A 46 -8.81 -10.13 -11.49
CA PRO A 46 -9.92 -11.05 -11.27
C PRO A 46 -11.28 -10.55 -11.80
N SER A 47 -11.54 -9.25 -11.69
CA SER A 47 -12.79 -8.65 -12.19
C SER A 47 -12.86 -8.65 -13.73
N LEU A 48 -11.73 -8.43 -14.40
CA LEU A 48 -11.65 -8.52 -15.86
C LEU A 48 -11.84 -9.95 -16.34
N VAL A 49 -11.20 -10.92 -15.69
CA VAL A 49 -11.35 -12.35 -16.05
C VAL A 49 -12.78 -12.82 -15.82
N ARG A 50 -13.43 -12.37 -14.74
CA ARG A 50 -14.83 -12.67 -14.47
C ARG A 50 -15.75 -12.07 -15.53
N ALA A 51 -15.56 -10.81 -15.88
CA ALA A 51 -16.32 -10.19 -16.97
C ALA A 51 -16.13 -10.91 -18.31
N TRP A 52 -14.92 -11.41 -18.57
CA TRP A 52 -14.62 -12.22 -19.76
C TRP A 52 -15.28 -13.60 -19.71
N SER A 53 -15.42 -14.20 -18.52
CA SER A 53 -16.03 -15.54 -18.35
C SER A 53 -17.55 -15.52 -18.39
N ASP A 54 -18.19 -14.37 -18.20
CA ASP A 54 -19.64 -14.25 -18.21
C ASP A 54 -20.20 -14.69 -19.58
N GLY A 55 -21.11 -15.67 -19.55
CA GLY A 55 -21.72 -16.26 -20.75
C GLY A 55 -20.92 -17.36 -21.48
N ARG A 56 -19.70 -17.74 -21.01
CA ARG A 56 -18.83 -18.74 -21.68
C ARG A 56 -18.90 -20.17 -21.13
N GLY A 57 -19.75 -20.44 -20.15
CA GLY A 57 -19.96 -21.77 -19.59
C GLY A 57 -19.06 -22.15 -18.41
N GLY A 58 -19.21 -23.36 -17.90
CA GLY A 58 -18.61 -23.79 -16.61
C GLY A 58 -17.09 -23.78 -16.54
N THR A 59 -16.39 -24.09 -17.63
CA THR A 59 -14.92 -24.07 -17.66
C THR A 59 -14.36 -22.66 -17.49
N ALA A 60 -14.99 -21.65 -18.09
CA ALA A 60 -14.59 -20.27 -17.94
C ALA A 60 -14.81 -19.76 -16.50
N THR A 61 -15.88 -20.22 -15.84
CA THR A 61 -16.14 -19.92 -14.44
C THR A 61 -15.06 -20.50 -13.52
N VAL A 62 -14.62 -21.74 -13.77
CA VAL A 62 -13.51 -22.36 -13.01
C VAL A 62 -12.21 -21.57 -13.20
N VAL A 63 -11.89 -21.16 -14.41
CA VAL A 63 -10.72 -20.32 -14.68
C VAL A 63 -10.82 -18.99 -13.93
N ALA A 64 -11.97 -18.33 -13.94
CA ALA A 64 -12.19 -17.08 -13.21
C ALA A 64 -12.00 -17.25 -11.70
N LEU A 65 -12.46 -18.35 -11.12
CA LEU A 65 -12.25 -18.67 -9.70
C LEU A 65 -10.76 -18.88 -9.38
N LEU A 66 -10.05 -19.65 -10.22
CA LEU A 66 -8.60 -19.89 -10.04
C LEU A 66 -7.81 -18.58 -10.11
N VAL A 67 -8.11 -17.71 -11.08
CA VAL A 67 -7.46 -16.40 -11.21
C VAL A 67 -7.78 -15.51 -10.00
N SER A 68 -9.00 -15.57 -9.48
CA SER A 68 -9.38 -14.81 -8.27
C SER A 68 -8.63 -15.29 -7.04
N LEU A 69 -8.47 -16.60 -6.86
CA LEU A 69 -7.69 -17.19 -5.77
C LEU A 69 -6.19 -16.86 -5.90
N LEU A 70 -5.64 -16.92 -7.12
CA LEU A 70 -4.26 -16.49 -7.39
C LEU A 70 -4.07 -14.99 -7.08
N GLY A 71 -4.99 -14.14 -7.50
CA GLY A 71 -4.98 -12.71 -7.18
C GLY A 71 -4.96 -12.46 -5.68
N LEU A 72 -5.81 -13.15 -4.92
CA LEU A 72 -5.81 -13.08 -3.45
C LEU A 72 -4.48 -13.58 -2.86
N GLY A 73 -3.93 -14.68 -3.37
CA GLY A 73 -2.63 -15.22 -2.98
C GLY A 73 -1.51 -14.22 -3.21
N VAL A 74 -1.49 -13.56 -4.36
CA VAL A 74 -0.54 -12.50 -4.69
C VAL A 74 -0.66 -11.32 -3.73
N VAL A 75 -1.87 -10.83 -3.43
CA VAL A 75 -2.08 -9.74 -2.46
C VAL A 75 -1.54 -10.13 -1.08
N VAL A 76 -1.81 -11.34 -0.61
CA VAL A 76 -1.30 -11.85 0.68
C VAL A 76 0.23 -11.98 0.66
N ALA A 77 0.81 -12.50 -0.44
CA ALA A 77 2.25 -12.62 -0.60
C ALA A 77 2.94 -11.24 -0.63
N LEU A 78 2.37 -10.27 -1.35
CA LEU A 78 2.83 -8.88 -1.38
C LEU A 78 2.76 -8.23 0.01
N ALA A 79 1.66 -8.42 0.74
CA ALA A 79 1.52 -7.93 2.10
C ALA A 79 2.56 -8.55 3.06
N ARG A 80 2.84 -9.85 2.91
CA ARG A 80 3.90 -10.52 3.67
C ARG A 80 5.31 -10.06 3.28
N ALA A 81 5.59 -9.91 1.97
CA ALA A 81 6.87 -9.41 1.49
C ALA A 81 7.13 -7.98 1.98
N ALA A 82 6.12 -7.11 1.94
CA ALA A 82 6.21 -5.76 2.50
C ALA A 82 6.51 -5.75 4.01
N ARG A 83 5.95 -6.72 4.76
CA ARG A 83 6.23 -6.88 6.21
C ARG A 83 7.64 -7.41 6.47
N ARG A 84 8.13 -8.35 5.65
CA ARG A 84 9.49 -8.91 5.80
C ARG A 84 10.57 -7.91 5.41
N GLY A 85 10.36 -7.10 4.38
CA GLY A 85 11.29 -6.04 3.96
C GLY A 85 11.41 -4.90 4.97
N ALA A 86 10.46 -4.76 5.89
CA ALA A 86 10.51 -3.83 7.01
C ALA A 86 11.32 -4.36 8.21
N GLY A 87 12.16 -5.38 8.00
CA GLY A 87 12.95 -6.05 9.01
C GLY A 87 13.72 -5.09 9.91
N VAL A 88 13.51 -5.25 11.17
CA VAL A 88 13.88 -4.55 12.40
C VAL A 88 12.80 -3.57 12.86
N LEU A 89 12.10 -4.05 13.81
CA LEU A 89 11.14 -3.40 14.69
C LEU A 89 11.71 -2.11 15.31
N VAL A 90 11.56 -1.01 14.63
CA VAL A 90 11.56 0.28 15.33
C VAL A 90 10.14 0.48 15.85
N ALA A 91 9.91 0.03 17.08
CA ALA A 91 8.62 0.02 17.77
C ALA A 91 7.97 1.41 17.94
N ARG A 92 8.62 2.48 17.53
CA ARG A 92 8.24 3.86 17.88
C ARG A 92 7.30 4.55 16.90
N SER A 93 6.95 3.96 15.77
CA SER A 93 6.13 4.65 14.74
C SER A 93 4.80 3.98 14.41
N TRP A 94 4.31 3.07 15.24
CA TRP A 94 3.04 2.36 14.93
C TRP A 94 1.81 3.25 15.05
N SER A 95 1.79 4.18 15.99
CA SER A 95 0.62 5.04 16.22
C SER A 95 0.36 6.01 15.07
N SER A 96 1.38 6.66 14.53
CA SER A 96 1.24 7.59 13.41
C SER A 96 0.98 6.89 12.08
N ARG A 97 1.55 5.69 11.87
CA ARG A 97 1.27 4.85 10.69
C ARG A 97 -0.16 4.32 10.70
N LEU A 98 -0.66 3.88 11.85
CA LEU A 98 -2.03 3.40 12.01
C LEU A 98 -3.05 4.51 11.79
N TRP A 99 -2.75 5.74 12.18
CA TRP A 99 -3.68 6.83 12.01
C TRP A 99 -3.88 7.24 10.54
N ARG A 100 -2.79 7.31 9.75
CA ARG A 100 -2.88 7.58 8.29
C ARG A 100 -3.52 6.42 7.51
N SER A 101 -3.20 5.19 7.83
CA SER A 101 -3.86 4.04 7.18
C SER A 101 -5.33 3.92 7.58
N ARG A 102 -5.69 4.35 8.78
CA ARG A 102 -7.09 4.40 9.26
C ARG A 102 -7.96 5.40 8.49
N VAL A 103 -7.38 6.45 7.91
CA VAL A 103 -8.13 7.44 7.12
C VAL A 103 -8.12 7.09 5.63
N VAL A 104 -6.96 6.74 5.07
CA VAL A 104 -6.81 6.49 3.63
C VAL A 104 -7.59 5.25 3.18
N LEU A 105 -7.52 4.16 3.93
CA LEU A 105 -8.25 2.94 3.58
C LEU A 105 -9.77 3.16 3.56
N PRO A 106 -10.41 3.70 4.61
CA PRO A 106 -11.85 3.99 4.56
C PRO A 106 -12.24 4.93 3.42
N VAL A 107 -11.43 5.95 3.13
CA VAL A 107 -11.69 6.88 2.02
C VAL A 107 -11.67 6.16 0.67
N VAL A 108 -10.69 5.31 0.43
CA VAL A 108 -10.59 4.52 -0.81
C VAL A 108 -11.76 3.54 -0.91
N PHE A 109 -12.14 2.88 0.19
CA PHE A 109 -13.29 1.98 0.21
C PHE A 109 -14.61 2.74 -0.01
N ALA A 110 -14.79 3.88 0.64
CA ALA A 110 -15.97 4.74 0.48
C ALA A 110 -16.10 5.23 -0.98
N ALA A 111 -14.99 5.68 -1.58
CA ALA A 111 -14.98 6.10 -2.99
C ALA A 111 -15.42 4.96 -3.92
N GLY A 112 -14.92 3.75 -3.73
CA GLY A 112 -15.36 2.59 -4.50
C GLY A 112 -16.83 2.22 -4.27
N ALA A 113 -17.32 2.30 -3.03
CA ALA A 113 -18.72 2.03 -2.71
C ALA A 113 -19.66 3.07 -3.36
N ILE A 114 -19.31 4.36 -3.28
CA ILE A 114 -20.08 5.44 -3.94
C ILE A 114 -20.09 5.22 -5.45
N THR A 115 -18.94 4.91 -6.05
CA THR A 115 -18.85 4.62 -7.49
C THR A 115 -19.73 3.42 -7.87
N GLY A 116 -19.72 2.36 -7.05
CA GLY A 116 -20.60 1.20 -7.26
C GLY A 116 -22.07 1.56 -7.23
N LEU A 117 -22.49 2.38 -6.26
CA LEU A 117 -23.88 2.87 -6.15
C LEU A 117 -24.28 3.72 -7.36
N VAL A 118 -23.39 4.60 -7.83
CA VAL A 118 -23.63 5.43 -9.02
C VAL A 118 -23.79 4.56 -10.27
N CYS A 119 -22.89 3.58 -10.46
CA CYS A 119 -22.99 2.64 -11.58
C CYS A 119 -24.30 1.83 -11.54
N TRP A 120 -24.70 1.36 -10.35
CA TRP A 120 -25.96 0.64 -10.16
C TRP A 120 -27.15 1.53 -10.47
N ALA A 121 -27.19 2.76 -9.96
CA ALA A 121 -28.26 3.73 -10.21
C ALA A 121 -28.35 4.14 -11.70
N ALA A 122 -27.23 4.14 -12.41
CA ALA A 122 -27.15 4.40 -13.85
C ALA A 122 -27.56 3.18 -14.71
N GLY A 123 -27.94 2.04 -14.10
CA GLY A 123 -28.30 0.82 -14.81
C GLY A 123 -27.12 0.10 -15.48
N ALA A 124 -25.90 0.36 -15.04
CA ALA A 124 -24.73 -0.35 -15.55
C ALA A 124 -24.79 -1.84 -15.20
N GLY A 125 -24.40 -2.70 -16.14
CA GLY A 125 -24.34 -4.14 -15.91
C GLY A 125 -23.37 -4.50 -14.78
N GLN A 126 -23.59 -5.66 -14.13
CA GLN A 126 -22.82 -6.12 -12.97
C GLN A 126 -21.31 -6.20 -13.28
N ALA A 127 -20.93 -6.68 -14.46
CA ALA A 127 -19.53 -6.78 -14.86
C ALA A 127 -18.86 -5.38 -14.94
N THR A 128 -19.52 -4.41 -15.56
CA THR A 128 -19.04 -3.03 -15.67
C THR A 128 -18.88 -2.40 -14.28
N THR A 129 -19.87 -2.55 -13.42
CA THR A 129 -19.83 -2.02 -12.05
C THR A 129 -18.65 -2.60 -11.27
N GLN A 130 -18.40 -3.90 -11.37
CA GLN A 130 -17.27 -4.55 -10.70
C GLN A 130 -15.93 -4.01 -11.22
N ILE A 131 -15.73 -3.92 -12.54
CA ILE A 131 -14.50 -3.40 -13.12
C ILE A 131 -14.21 -1.97 -12.65
N VAL A 132 -15.22 -1.11 -12.65
CA VAL A 132 -15.08 0.29 -12.24
C VAL A 132 -14.76 0.40 -10.75
N VAL A 133 -15.46 -0.33 -9.89
CA VAL A 133 -15.21 -0.34 -8.42
C VAL A 133 -13.80 -0.82 -8.10
N PHE A 134 -13.39 -1.96 -8.66
CA PHE A 134 -12.04 -2.50 -8.44
C PHE A 134 -10.96 -1.62 -9.09
N GLY A 135 -11.28 -0.96 -10.21
CA GLY A 135 -10.42 0.05 -10.82
C GLY A 135 -10.17 1.23 -9.88
N VAL A 136 -11.21 1.78 -9.28
CA VAL A 136 -11.11 2.87 -8.28
C VAL A 136 -10.29 2.42 -7.08
N TRP A 137 -10.50 1.22 -6.56
CA TRP A 137 -9.71 0.69 -5.45
C TRP A 137 -8.24 0.48 -5.83
N GLY A 138 -7.97 -0.09 -7.00
CA GLY A 138 -6.60 -0.29 -7.49
C GLY A 138 -5.84 1.03 -7.64
N LEU A 139 -6.46 2.01 -8.29
CA LEU A 139 -5.89 3.35 -8.45
C LEU A 139 -5.73 4.07 -7.10
N GLY A 140 -6.70 3.92 -6.19
CA GLY A 140 -6.63 4.48 -4.85
C GLY A 140 -5.46 3.94 -4.04
N VAL A 141 -5.25 2.62 -4.06
CA VAL A 141 -4.10 1.98 -3.40
C VAL A 141 -2.79 2.42 -4.04
N TRP A 142 -2.70 2.46 -5.36
CA TRP A 142 -1.51 2.94 -6.05
C TRP A 142 -1.21 4.41 -5.74
N GLY A 143 -2.21 5.29 -5.82
CA GLY A 143 -2.09 6.70 -5.46
C GLY A 143 -1.63 6.89 -4.01
N ALA A 144 -2.18 6.13 -3.06
CA ALA A 144 -1.75 6.15 -1.68
C ALA A 144 -0.27 5.76 -1.51
N CYS A 145 0.22 4.76 -2.27
CA CYS A 145 1.63 4.37 -2.28
C CYS A 145 2.52 5.50 -2.83
N LEU A 146 2.10 6.16 -3.92
CA LEU A 146 2.85 7.28 -4.52
C LEU A 146 2.96 8.47 -3.55
N VAL A 147 1.85 8.89 -2.97
CA VAL A 147 1.81 9.99 -1.99
C VAL A 147 2.68 9.67 -0.78
N ARG A 148 2.60 8.44 -0.28
CA ARG A 148 3.45 7.99 0.83
C ARG A 148 4.94 8.05 0.48
N ASN A 149 5.34 7.52 -0.67
CA ASN A 149 6.73 7.55 -1.09
C ASN A 149 7.23 8.99 -1.31
N ALA A 150 6.38 9.86 -1.86
CA ALA A 150 6.71 11.27 -2.02
C ALA A 150 6.92 11.97 -0.67
N SER A 151 6.08 11.71 0.34
CA SER A 151 6.21 12.28 1.68
C SER A 151 7.50 11.82 2.38
N ILE A 152 7.85 10.53 2.25
CA ILE A 152 9.11 10.00 2.81
C ILE A 152 10.33 10.64 2.14
N ARG A 153 10.30 10.81 0.81
CA ARG A 153 11.39 11.46 0.08
C ARG A 153 11.57 12.93 0.48
N ARG A 154 10.47 13.65 0.82
CA ARG A 154 10.56 15.01 1.34
C ARG A 154 11.21 15.03 2.71
N ALA A 155 10.76 14.19 3.64
CA ALA A 155 11.34 14.08 4.97
C ALA A 155 12.83 13.70 4.93
N LEU A 156 13.25 12.82 4.03
CA LEU A 156 14.67 12.47 3.85
C LEU A 156 15.51 13.65 3.34
N ARG A 157 14.94 14.54 2.53
CA ARG A 157 15.63 15.76 2.06
C ARG A 157 15.80 16.82 3.15
N GLU A 158 14.86 16.90 4.08
CA GLU A 158 14.92 17.82 5.22
C GLU A 158 15.97 17.37 6.24
N LEU A 159 16.35 16.08 6.25
CA LEU A 159 17.38 15.52 7.13
C LEU A 159 18.78 15.47 6.49
N ALA A 160 18.90 15.87 5.23
CA ALA A 160 20.19 15.86 4.49
C ALA A 160 20.89 17.17 4.57
#